data_2939e34cf06c9f83b5bdff365360ac80
#
_entry.id   2939e34cf06c9f83b5bdff365360ac80
#
_cell.length_a   1.000
_cell.length_b   1.000
_cell.length_c   1.000
_cell.angle_alpha   90.00
_cell.angle_beta   90.00
_cell.angle_gamma   90.00
#
_symmetry.space_group_name_H-M   'P 1'
#
loop_
_entity.id
_entity.type
_entity.pdbx_description
1 polymer ?
#
loop_
_entity_poly.entity_id
_entity_poly.type
_entity_poly.pdbx_seq_one_letter_code
_entity_poly.pdbx_strand_id
1 'polypeptide(L)' 'MVSAHELRTAILGRMTESIAKELNECLCAIVINSSTCLRMLSANPPNVEGACETARRTIRSSNRAAEAVSRLSPLCTEKK' A
#
# COMPACT_ATOMS: atom_id res chain seq x y z
N MET A 1 6.91 -17.69 -31.48
CA MET A 1 8.01 -17.27 -30.61
C MET A 1 7.87 -15.81 -30.23
N VAL A 2 8.04 -15.52 -28.98
CA VAL A 2 7.89 -14.15 -28.46
C VAL A 2 9.18 -13.37 -28.63
N SER A 3 9.08 -12.15 -29.09
CA SER A 3 10.27 -11.31 -29.24
C SER A 3 10.74 -10.83 -27.85
N ALA A 4 11.98 -10.38 -27.80
CA ALA A 4 12.55 -9.85 -26.57
C ALA A 4 11.73 -8.67 -26.05
N HIS A 5 11.26 -7.83 -26.98
CA HIS A 5 10.45 -6.67 -26.62
C HIS A 5 9.10 -7.09 -26.01
N GLU A 6 8.44 -8.06 -26.60
CA GLU A 6 7.17 -8.55 -26.12
C GLU A 6 7.31 -9.18 -24.76
N LEU A 7 8.38 -9.93 -24.55
CA LEU A 7 8.64 -10.56 -23.26
C LEU A 7 8.87 -9.51 -22.17
N ARG A 8 9.67 -8.50 -22.50
CA ARG A 8 9.95 -7.42 -21.56
C ARG A 8 8.67 -6.68 -21.17
N THR A 9 7.82 -6.42 -22.15
CA THR A 9 6.54 -5.74 -21.89
C THR A 9 5.65 -6.57 -21.00
N ALA A 10 5.61 -7.87 -21.24
CA ALA A 10 4.79 -8.77 -20.41
C ALA A 10 5.30 -8.81 -18.97
N ILE A 11 6.61 -8.83 -18.77
CA ILE A 11 7.19 -8.85 -17.44
C ILE A 11 6.86 -7.56 -16.69
N LEU A 12 7.01 -6.42 -17.36
CA LEU A 12 6.68 -5.14 -16.74
C LEU A 12 5.21 -5.06 -16.36
N GLY A 13 4.34 -5.60 -17.23
CA GLY A 13 2.92 -5.62 -16.96
C GLY A 13 2.60 -6.40 -15.71
N ARG A 14 3.23 -7.56 -15.54
CA ARG A 14 3.01 -8.39 -14.36
C ARG A 14 3.52 -7.73 -13.10
N MET A 15 4.69 -7.10 -13.17
CA MET A 15 5.25 -6.42 -12.01
C MET A 15 4.37 -5.26 -11.58
N THR A 16 3.88 -4.48 -12.56
CA THR A 16 3.00 -3.36 -12.27
C THR A 16 1.71 -3.84 -11.64
N GLU A 17 1.15 -4.93 -12.16
CA GLU A 17 -0.07 -5.50 -11.63
C GLU A 17 0.09 -5.95 -10.19
N SER A 18 1.22 -6.61 -9.90
CA SER A 18 1.52 -7.08 -8.57
C SER A 18 1.67 -5.93 -7.58
N ILE A 19 2.35 -4.86 -8.00
CA ILE A 19 2.53 -3.68 -7.15
C ILE A 19 1.19 -2.99 -6.92
N ALA A 20 0.36 -2.89 -7.95
CA ALA A 20 -0.96 -2.27 -7.82
C ALA A 20 -1.82 -3.04 -6.84
N LYS A 21 -1.74 -4.37 -6.86
CA LYS A 21 -2.50 -5.19 -5.94
C LYS A 21 -2.03 -4.95 -4.51
N GLU A 22 -0.72 -4.91 -4.31
CA GLU A 22 -0.15 -4.66 -2.99
C GLU A 22 -0.54 -3.28 -2.47
N LEU A 23 -0.51 -2.27 -3.35
CA LEU A 23 -0.92 -0.92 -2.98
C LEU A 23 -2.39 -0.90 -2.56
N ASN A 24 -3.22 -1.59 -3.33
CA ASN A 24 -4.64 -1.63 -3.02
C ASN A 24 -4.88 -2.26 -1.65
N GLU A 25 -4.16 -3.33 -1.34
CA GLU A 25 -4.28 -3.97 -0.04
C GLU A 25 -3.84 -3.05 1.09
N CYS A 26 -2.74 -2.31 0.87
CA CYS A 26 -2.25 -1.38 1.86
C CYS A 26 -3.24 -0.25 2.09
N LEU A 27 -3.81 0.29 1.01
CA LEU A 27 -4.77 1.37 1.13
C LEU A 27 -6.03 0.94 1.85
N CYS A 28 -6.50 -0.28 1.58
CA CYS A 28 -7.65 -0.82 2.29
C CYS A 28 -7.36 -0.95 3.78
N ALA A 29 -6.17 -1.45 4.12
CA ALA A 29 -5.78 -1.59 5.52
C ALA A 29 -5.71 -0.23 6.21
N ILE A 30 -5.19 0.79 5.50
CA ILE A 30 -5.10 2.14 6.05
C ILE A 30 -6.49 2.67 6.37
N VAL A 31 -7.42 2.52 5.44
CA VAL A 31 -8.79 3.02 5.66
C VAL A 31 -9.45 2.30 6.83
N ILE A 32 -9.32 0.96 6.86
CA ILE A 32 -9.95 0.17 7.91
C ILE A 32 -9.38 0.52 9.28
N ASN A 33 -8.06 0.57 9.39
CA ASN A 33 -7.43 0.87 10.67
C ASN A 33 -7.66 2.30 11.12
N SER A 34 -7.67 3.25 10.17
CA SER A 34 -7.95 4.64 10.50
C SER A 34 -9.38 4.81 11.00
N SER A 35 -10.32 4.14 10.34
CA SER A 35 -11.72 4.20 10.74
C SER A 35 -11.92 3.59 12.12
N THR A 36 -11.25 2.48 12.39
CA THR A 36 -11.32 1.83 13.69
C THR A 36 -10.71 2.73 14.77
N CYS A 37 -9.59 3.36 14.44
CA CYS A 37 -8.93 4.29 15.37
C CYS A 37 -9.89 5.41 15.76
N LEU A 38 -10.54 5.99 14.78
CA LEU A 38 -11.48 7.08 15.01
C LEU A 38 -12.65 6.61 15.89
N ARG A 39 -13.16 5.42 15.63
CA ARG A 39 -14.25 4.86 16.42
C ARG A 39 -13.83 4.66 17.86
N MET A 40 -12.62 4.18 18.08
CA MET A 40 -12.11 3.96 19.43
C MET A 40 -11.93 5.26 20.20
N LEU A 41 -11.50 6.31 19.52
CA LEU A 41 -11.36 7.62 20.15
C LEU A 41 -12.70 8.26 20.43
N SER A 42 -13.72 7.90 19.65
CA SER A 42 -15.06 8.46 19.81
C SER A 42 -15.90 7.70 20.81
N ALA A 43 -15.41 6.58 21.31
CA ALA A 43 -16.13 5.79 22.29
C ALA A 43 -16.19 6.52 23.63
N ASN A 44 -17.13 6.11 24.48
CA ASN A 44 -17.30 6.74 25.79
C ASN A 44 -17.28 5.67 26.86
N PRO A 45 -16.17 5.51 27.60
CA PRO A 45 -14.96 6.33 27.50
C PRO A 45 -14.11 5.93 26.30
N PRO A 46 -13.24 6.83 25.85
CA PRO A 46 -12.39 6.52 24.70
C PRO A 46 -11.43 5.38 24.96
N ASN A 47 -11.25 4.56 23.93
CA ASN A 47 -10.29 3.46 24.00
C ASN A 47 -8.97 3.94 23.39
N VAL A 48 -8.17 4.63 24.18
CA VAL A 48 -6.93 5.23 23.69
C VAL A 48 -5.91 4.19 23.33
N GLU A 49 -5.82 3.13 24.14
CA GLU A 49 -4.85 2.07 23.87
C GLU A 49 -5.13 1.36 22.55
N GLY A 50 -6.41 1.06 22.30
CA GLY A 50 -6.79 0.45 21.02
C GLY A 50 -6.56 1.39 19.86
N ALA A 51 -6.84 2.69 20.07
CA ALA A 51 -6.62 3.68 19.02
C ALA A 51 -5.14 3.78 18.66
N CYS A 52 -4.27 3.73 19.65
CA CYS A 52 -2.84 3.77 19.40
C CYS A 52 -2.38 2.55 18.61
N GLU A 53 -2.93 1.39 18.93
CA GLU A 53 -2.58 0.17 18.22
C GLU A 53 -3.00 0.24 16.75
N THR A 54 -4.21 0.72 16.49
CA THR A 54 -4.67 0.84 15.11
C THR A 54 -3.91 1.91 14.36
N ALA A 55 -3.48 2.97 15.05
CA ALA A 55 -2.64 3.99 14.45
C ALA A 55 -1.29 3.42 14.04
N ARG A 56 -0.71 2.56 14.88
CA ARG A 56 0.55 1.90 14.53
C ARG A 56 0.40 1.00 13.31
N ARG A 57 -0.72 0.30 13.22
CA ARG A 57 -0.99 -0.53 12.05
C ARG A 57 -1.12 0.31 10.79
N THR A 58 -1.73 1.49 10.90
CA THR A 58 -1.85 2.41 9.78
C THR A 58 -0.47 2.85 9.31
N ILE A 59 0.41 3.16 10.25
CA ILE A 59 1.77 3.56 9.91
C ILE A 59 2.49 2.43 9.19
N ARG A 60 2.37 1.20 9.68
CA ARG A 60 3.00 0.05 9.02
C ARG A 60 2.48 -0.14 7.60
N SER A 61 1.17 -0.01 7.42
CA SER A 61 0.58 -0.15 6.09
C SER A 61 1.02 0.97 5.17
N SER A 62 1.15 2.19 5.69
CA SER A 62 1.62 3.32 4.93
C SER A 62 3.07 3.13 4.48
N ASN A 63 3.91 2.59 5.36
CA ASN A 63 5.29 2.33 5.00
C ASN A 63 5.39 1.26 3.93
N ARG A 64 4.54 0.24 4.00
CA ARG A 64 4.50 -0.79 2.96
C ARG A 64 4.06 -0.22 1.62
N ALA A 65 3.09 0.70 1.66
CA ALA A 65 2.63 1.34 0.44
C ALA A 65 3.74 2.19 -0.18
N ALA A 66 4.46 2.93 0.66
CA ALA A 66 5.57 3.75 0.19
C ALA A 66 6.66 2.89 -0.45
N GLU A 67 6.92 1.74 0.15
CA GLU A 67 7.89 0.81 -0.38
C GLU A 67 7.47 0.26 -1.73
N ALA A 68 6.18 -0.05 -1.87
CA ALA A 68 5.65 -0.54 -3.13
C ALA A 68 5.76 0.52 -4.22
N VAL A 69 5.46 1.77 -3.90
CA VAL A 69 5.61 2.87 -4.83
C VAL A 69 7.06 3.02 -5.27
N SER A 70 7.97 2.86 -4.32
CA SER A 70 9.40 2.97 -4.60
C SER A 70 9.85 1.91 -5.61
N ARG A 71 9.28 0.71 -5.54
CA ARG A 71 9.57 -0.34 -6.51
C ARG A 71 9.02 -0.03 -7.89
N LEU A 72 7.92 0.69 -7.93
CA LEU A 72 7.29 1.06 -9.20
C LEU A 72 8.07 2.15 -9.92
N SER A 73 8.66 3.04 -9.16
CA SER A 73 9.36 4.20 -9.69
C SER A 73 10.39 3.86 -10.79
N PRO A 74 11.26 2.86 -10.60
CA PRO A 74 12.22 2.51 -11.64
C PRO A 74 11.57 1.96 -12.91
N LEU A 75 10.34 1.50 -12.81
CA LEU A 75 9.64 0.93 -13.96
C LEU A 75 8.97 1.99 -14.80
N CYS A 76 8.55 3.07 -14.17
CA CYS A 76 7.78 4.10 -14.85
C CYS A 76 8.56 5.32 -15.24
N THR A 77 9.61 5.63 -14.49
CA THR A 77 10.31 6.87 -14.64
C THR A 77 11.37 6.79 -15.64
N GLU A 78 11.47 7.80 -16.35
CA GLU A 78 12.59 7.99 -17.04
C GLU A 78 13.31 8.92 -16.32
N LYS A 79 14.00 9.19 -15.84
CA LYS A 79 14.49 10.13 -15.05
C LYS A 79 15.17 11.07 -15.49
N LYS A 80 15.12 11.67 -15.65
CA LYS A 80 15.54 12.47 -16.03
C LYS A 80 16.44 12.88 -15.80
#